data_5e55a8696a2f69c6401d2906ad9b3927
#
_entry.id   5e55a8696a2f69c6401d2906ad9b3927
#
_cell.length_a   1.000
_cell.length_b   1.000
_cell.length_c   1.000
_cell.angle_alpha   90.00
_cell.angle_beta   90.00
_cell.angle_gamma   90.00
#
_symmetry.space_group_name_H-M   'P 1'
#
loop_
_entity.id
_entity.type
_entity.pdbx_description
1 polymer ?
#
loop_
_entity_poly.entity_id
_entity_poly.type
_entity_poly.pdbx_seq_one_letter_code
_entity_poly.pdbx_strand_id
1 'polypeptide(L)'
;DEVVKMATSDKIEWNPSPNGSFPGLRSQPLHILDEEFWDYFLFKYLHTFWSEEEIKNKGIRFLARSYFSLISNEHSKGWIHCDYPIMHTSIIYLTPNADPKSGTGIYTKKDMYTAELYPDISKKYIKGEMTKEEFEPYAEKHNSGFIEDCYFANKYNRLIGFDSHLWHAIKHSDEKKDRLTIVSFIEDMIKRKQKEMAIITKQDETRAM
;
A
#
# COMPACT_ATOMS: atom_id res chain seq x y z
N ASP A 1 21.74 -2.62 5.11
CA ASP A 1 20.59 -1.74 5.18
C ASP A 1 19.73 -2.12 6.37
N GLU A 2 19.51 -1.17 7.28
CA GLU A 2 18.84 -1.40 8.56
C GLU A 2 17.36 -1.73 8.40
N VAL A 3 16.68 -1.09 7.46
CA VAL A 3 15.25 -1.35 7.20
C VAL A 3 15.03 -2.78 6.67
N VAL A 4 15.91 -3.27 5.80
CA VAL A 4 15.83 -4.66 5.32
C VAL A 4 16.13 -5.63 6.46
N LYS A 5 17.14 -5.36 7.29
CA LYS A 5 17.44 -6.18 8.46
C LYS A 5 16.27 -6.22 9.44
N MET A 6 15.59 -5.09 9.66
CA MET A 6 14.38 -5.05 10.47
C MET A 6 13.30 -5.93 9.85
N ALA A 7 13.01 -5.77 8.55
CA ALA A 7 11.98 -6.51 7.83
C ALA A 7 12.26 -8.02 7.72
N THR A 8 13.51 -8.46 7.89
CA THR A 8 13.92 -9.87 7.84
C THR A 8 14.29 -10.43 9.21
N SER A 9 14.04 -9.68 10.27
CA SER A 9 14.34 -10.12 11.65
C SER A 9 13.27 -11.10 12.16
N ASP A 10 13.61 -11.84 13.20
CA ASP A 10 12.70 -12.72 13.94
C ASP A 10 11.61 -11.99 14.74
N LYS A 11 11.69 -10.67 14.82
CA LYS A 11 10.66 -9.82 15.45
C LYS A 11 9.42 -9.64 14.58
N ILE A 12 9.48 -9.98 13.28
CA ILE A 12 8.36 -9.82 12.37
C ILE A 12 7.39 -10.99 12.51
N GLU A 13 6.17 -10.67 12.89
CA GLU A 13 5.05 -11.58 12.83
C GLU A 13 4.38 -11.47 11.45
N TRP A 14 4.69 -12.44 10.59
CA TRP A 14 4.13 -12.49 9.25
C TRP A 14 2.73 -13.09 9.25
N ASN A 15 1.73 -12.29 8.87
CA ASN A 15 0.34 -12.67 8.88
C ASN A 15 -0.22 -12.74 7.46
N PRO A 16 -0.88 -13.84 7.06
CA PRO A 16 -1.61 -13.90 5.81
C PRO A 16 -2.86 -13.02 5.87
N SER A 17 -3.41 -12.70 4.71
CA SER A 17 -4.65 -11.93 4.64
C SER A 17 -5.84 -12.75 5.16
N PRO A 18 -6.47 -12.38 6.29
CA PRO A 18 -7.58 -13.16 6.85
C PRO A 18 -8.81 -13.19 5.93
N ASN A 19 -9.00 -12.14 5.14
CA ASN A 19 -10.16 -11.99 4.26
C ASN A 19 -9.80 -12.06 2.77
N GLY A 20 -8.56 -12.40 2.42
CA GLY A 20 -8.09 -12.40 1.03
C GLY A 20 -8.03 -10.99 0.41
N SER A 21 -7.79 -9.95 1.22
CA SER A 21 -7.77 -8.55 0.75
C SER A 21 -6.42 -8.11 0.20
N PHE A 22 -5.35 -8.88 0.44
CA PHE A 22 -4.03 -8.61 -0.12
C PHE A 22 -3.27 -9.92 -0.36
N PRO A 23 -2.40 -9.98 -1.36
CA PRO A 23 -1.57 -11.15 -1.62
C PRO A 23 -0.40 -11.25 -0.65
N GLY A 24 0.08 -12.48 -0.41
CA GLY A 24 1.24 -12.78 0.41
C GLY A 24 1.03 -12.51 1.90
N LEU A 25 2.06 -12.03 2.56
CA LEU A 25 2.10 -11.81 4.00
C LEU A 25 2.29 -10.33 4.31
N ARG A 26 1.75 -9.88 5.43
CA ARG A 26 2.04 -8.57 6.03
C ARG A 26 2.54 -8.73 7.45
N SER A 27 3.46 -7.85 7.84
CA SER A 27 3.88 -7.73 9.25
C SER A 27 2.74 -7.19 10.11
N GLN A 28 2.93 -7.18 11.42
CA GLN A 28 2.22 -6.25 12.28
C GLN A 28 2.44 -4.80 11.80
N PRO A 29 1.53 -3.86 12.12
CA PRO A 29 1.71 -2.44 11.76
C PRO A 29 3.05 -1.90 12.27
N LEU A 30 3.71 -1.04 11.47
CA LEU A 30 5.04 -0.51 11.83
C LEU A 30 5.06 0.24 13.16
N HIS A 31 3.98 0.95 13.53
CA HIS A 31 3.88 1.65 14.82
C HIS A 31 3.81 0.71 16.03
N ILE A 32 3.45 -0.57 15.81
CA ILE A 32 3.47 -1.62 16.86
C ILE A 32 4.84 -2.29 16.89
N LEU A 33 5.47 -2.43 15.73
CA LEU A 33 6.78 -3.08 15.60
C LEU A 33 7.90 -2.25 16.23
N ASP A 34 7.93 -0.96 15.92
CA ASP A 34 8.96 -0.01 16.36
C ASP A 34 8.43 1.42 16.26
N GLU A 35 8.06 2.02 17.39
CA GLU A 35 7.45 3.35 17.46
C GLU A 35 8.40 4.45 16.98
N GLU A 36 9.70 4.38 17.36
CA GLU A 36 10.71 5.37 16.98
C GLU A 36 10.95 5.35 15.46
N PHE A 37 11.08 4.15 14.89
CA PHE A 37 11.17 4.00 13.43
C PHE A 37 9.90 4.50 12.74
N TRP A 38 8.72 4.19 13.29
CA TRP A 38 7.44 4.63 12.74
C TRP A 38 7.33 6.16 12.69
N ASP A 39 7.66 6.85 13.77
CA ASP A 39 7.58 8.31 13.85
C ASP A 39 8.53 8.97 12.84
N TYR A 40 9.77 8.50 12.75
CA TYR A 40 10.73 8.97 11.75
C TYR A 40 10.25 8.70 10.32
N PHE A 41 9.77 7.48 10.08
CA PHE A 41 9.25 7.06 8.78
C PHE A 41 8.06 7.92 8.36
N LEU A 42 7.06 8.06 9.23
CA LEU A 42 5.84 8.83 8.97
C LEU A 42 6.15 10.29 8.69
N PHE A 43 7.06 10.88 9.46
CA PHE A 43 7.53 12.24 9.22
C PHE A 43 8.10 12.39 7.80
N LYS A 44 9.03 11.54 7.40
CA LYS A 44 9.62 11.57 6.05
C LYS A 44 8.60 11.31 4.96
N TYR A 45 7.71 10.34 5.18
CA TYR A 45 6.66 9.97 4.26
C TYR A 45 5.69 11.13 4.00
N LEU A 46 5.15 11.74 5.04
CA LEU A 46 4.22 12.86 4.90
C LEU A 46 4.87 14.04 4.18
N HIS A 47 6.11 14.41 4.54
CA HIS A 47 6.83 15.51 3.90
C HIS A 47 7.23 15.24 2.43
N THR A 48 7.08 14.02 1.94
CA THR A 48 7.28 13.68 0.53
C THR A 48 6.06 14.05 -0.33
N PHE A 49 4.85 13.92 0.22
CA PHE A 49 3.61 14.06 -0.53
C PHE A 49 2.77 15.28 -0.17
N TRP A 50 2.99 15.86 1.01
CA TRP A 50 2.24 17.03 1.50
C TRP A 50 3.19 18.15 1.87
N SER A 51 2.72 19.38 1.69
CA SER A 51 3.46 20.57 2.10
C SER A 51 3.58 20.64 3.63
N GLU A 52 4.60 21.36 4.10
CA GLU A 52 4.79 21.60 5.53
C GLU A 52 3.59 22.36 6.16
N GLU A 53 2.94 23.23 5.40
CA GLU A 53 1.74 23.94 5.82
C GLU A 53 0.58 22.98 6.08
N GLU A 54 0.34 22.03 5.16
CA GLU A 54 -0.71 21.03 5.32
C GLU A 54 -0.45 20.11 6.52
N ILE A 55 0.80 19.67 6.71
CA ILE A 55 1.18 18.78 7.81
C ILE A 55 1.06 19.48 9.16
N LYS A 56 1.51 20.75 9.26
CA LYS A 56 1.47 21.55 10.49
C LYS A 56 0.10 22.12 10.80
N ASN A 57 -0.84 22.07 9.87
CA ASN A 57 -2.18 22.58 10.08
C ASN A 57 -2.91 21.76 11.15
N LYS A 58 -3.11 22.36 12.32
CA LYS A 58 -3.80 21.72 13.46
C LYS A 58 -5.23 21.26 13.15
N GLY A 59 -5.82 21.73 12.04
CA GLY A 59 -7.14 21.32 11.55
C GLY A 59 -7.13 20.05 10.71
N ILE A 60 -5.95 19.50 10.40
CA ILE A 60 -5.81 18.28 9.58
C ILE A 60 -5.25 17.16 10.45
N ARG A 61 -5.82 15.96 10.28
CA ARG A 61 -5.31 14.73 10.86
C ARG A 61 -5.15 13.70 9.74
N PHE A 62 -4.03 13.01 9.73
CA PHE A 62 -3.78 11.87 8.85
C PHE A 62 -4.03 10.58 9.62
N LEU A 63 -4.87 9.72 9.07
CA LEU A 63 -5.00 8.35 9.54
C LEU A 63 -4.13 7.46 8.62
N ALA A 64 -2.98 7.05 9.12
CA ALA A 64 -1.97 6.33 8.36
C ALA A 64 -1.69 4.95 8.94
N ARG A 65 -1.52 3.95 8.07
CA ARG A 65 -1.03 2.62 8.42
C ARG A 65 0.03 2.15 7.43
N SER A 66 1.08 1.52 7.95
CA SER A 66 2.13 0.94 7.11
C SER A 66 2.56 -0.42 7.63
N TYR A 67 2.98 -1.26 6.71
CA TYR A 67 3.37 -2.65 6.96
C TYR A 67 4.56 -3.02 6.10
N PHE A 68 5.43 -3.90 6.58
CA PHE A 68 6.20 -4.71 5.66
C PHE A 68 5.26 -5.68 4.94
N SER A 69 5.47 -5.86 3.66
CA SER A 69 4.70 -6.79 2.82
C SER A 69 5.64 -7.69 2.05
N LEU A 70 5.42 -9.00 2.16
CA LEU A 70 6.22 -10.03 1.53
C LEU A 70 5.33 -10.84 0.59
N ILE A 71 5.65 -10.84 -0.69
CA ILE A 71 4.95 -11.61 -1.72
C ILE A 71 5.93 -12.60 -2.31
N SER A 72 5.58 -13.89 -2.22
CA SER A 72 6.38 -14.97 -2.77
C SER A 72 6.62 -14.80 -4.26
N ASN A 73 7.80 -15.20 -4.72
CA ASN A 73 8.15 -15.27 -6.13
C ASN A 73 7.27 -16.26 -6.92
N GLU A 74 6.64 -17.20 -6.25
CA GLU A 74 5.69 -18.16 -6.84
C GLU A 74 4.29 -17.56 -7.04
N HIS A 75 4.02 -16.37 -6.50
CA HIS A 75 2.71 -15.74 -6.63
C HIS A 75 2.40 -15.38 -8.09
N SER A 76 1.13 -15.47 -8.47
CA SER A 76 0.68 -15.08 -9.81
C SER A 76 0.79 -13.57 -10.05
N LYS A 77 0.58 -13.14 -11.30
CA LYS A 77 0.39 -11.73 -11.66
C LYS A 77 -0.65 -11.07 -10.74
N GLY A 78 -0.47 -9.79 -10.47
CA GLY A 78 -1.43 -9.05 -9.68
C GLY A 78 -2.80 -8.94 -10.38
N TRP A 79 -3.85 -8.99 -9.61
CA TRP A 79 -5.20 -8.60 -10.01
C TRP A 79 -5.30 -7.09 -10.04
N ILE A 80 -5.67 -6.49 -11.17
CA ILE A 80 -5.83 -5.04 -11.27
C ILE A 80 -7.02 -4.60 -10.40
N HIS A 81 -6.75 -3.72 -9.44
CA HIS A 81 -7.72 -3.25 -8.44
C HIS A 81 -7.47 -1.79 -8.07
N CYS A 82 -8.37 -1.22 -7.30
CA CYS A 82 -8.18 0.03 -6.58
C CYS A 82 -8.36 -0.21 -5.07
N ASP A 83 -7.74 0.60 -4.24
CA ASP A 83 -7.75 0.47 -2.77
C ASP A 83 -8.86 1.30 -2.12
N TYR A 84 -10.06 1.31 -2.71
CA TYR A 84 -11.18 2.04 -2.10
C TYR A 84 -11.55 1.44 -0.73
N PRO A 85 -11.80 2.24 0.34
CA PRO A 85 -11.90 3.71 0.40
C PRO A 85 -10.61 4.44 0.83
N ILE A 86 -9.44 3.86 0.63
CA ILE A 86 -8.16 4.48 0.96
C ILE A 86 -7.95 5.73 0.10
N MET A 87 -7.37 6.78 0.65
CA MET A 87 -7.13 8.03 -0.06
C MET A 87 -5.81 8.00 -0.85
N HIS A 88 -4.74 7.51 -0.24
CA HIS A 88 -3.42 7.48 -0.86
C HIS A 88 -2.69 6.19 -0.50
N THR A 89 -2.16 5.52 -1.52
CA THR A 89 -1.33 4.32 -1.39
C THR A 89 0.10 4.64 -1.78
N SER A 90 1.06 4.13 -1.01
CA SER A 90 2.46 4.17 -1.42
C SER A 90 3.18 2.85 -1.19
N ILE A 91 4.25 2.67 -1.95
CA ILE A 91 5.08 1.46 -1.92
C ILE A 91 6.54 1.87 -1.92
N ILE A 92 7.32 1.33 -0.97
CA ILE A 92 8.78 1.38 -1.01
C ILE A 92 9.30 -0.03 -1.32
N TYR A 93 10.04 -0.16 -2.40
CA TYR A 93 10.65 -1.44 -2.78
C TYR A 93 11.90 -1.72 -1.96
N LEU A 94 11.95 -2.87 -1.30
CA LEU A 94 13.04 -3.26 -0.40
C LEU A 94 13.83 -4.49 -0.86
N THR A 95 13.40 -5.18 -1.92
CA THR A 95 14.16 -6.32 -2.46
C THR A 95 15.38 -5.85 -3.23
N PRO A 96 16.62 -6.13 -2.76
CA PRO A 96 17.83 -5.77 -3.48
C PRO A 96 17.97 -6.54 -4.79
N ASN A 97 18.33 -5.85 -5.89
CA ASN A 97 18.53 -6.46 -7.20
C ASN A 97 17.33 -7.32 -7.66
N ALA A 98 16.12 -6.86 -7.39
CA ALA A 98 14.90 -7.48 -7.91
C ALA A 98 14.80 -7.35 -9.43
N ASP A 99 14.04 -8.21 -10.08
CA ASP A 99 13.66 -7.99 -11.48
C ASP A 99 12.91 -6.66 -11.60
N PRO A 100 13.39 -5.70 -12.40
CA PRO A 100 12.67 -4.45 -12.62
C PRO A 100 11.21 -4.66 -13.05
N LYS A 101 10.89 -5.78 -13.70
CA LYS A 101 9.52 -6.11 -14.15
C LYS A 101 8.57 -6.49 -13.00
N SER A 102 9.08 -6.76 -11.80
CA SER A 102 8.26 -7.07 -10.62
C SER A 102 7.72 -5.83 -9.90
N GLY A 103 7.63 -4.72 -10.60
CA GLY A 103 7.14 -3.44 -10.09
C GLY A 103 5.62 -3.30 -10.11
N THR A 104 5.14 -2.05 -10.11
CA THR A 104 3.71 -1.72 -10.05
C THR A 104 3.28 -1.00 -11.32
N GLY A 105 2.25 -1.51 -11.98
CA GLY A 105 1.58 -0.83 -13.09
C GLY A 105 0.40 -0.02 -12.60
N ILE A 106 0.15 1.11 -13.27
CA ILE A 106 -1.07 1.92 -13.16
C ILE A 106 -1.84 1.78 -14.48
N TYR A 107 -3.16 1.71 -14.37
CA TYR A 107 -4.01 1.32 -15.49
C TYR A 107 -5.24 2.20 -15.61
N THR A 108 -5.72 2.36 -16.84
CA THR A 108 -7.06 2.88 -17.15
C THR A 108 -7.96 1.75 -17.60
N LYS A 109 -9.18 1.72 -17.07
CA LYS A 109 -10.21 0.77 -17.51
C LYS A 109 -10.68 1.14 -18.92
N LYS A 110 -10.75 0.16 -19.82
CA LYS A 110 -11.28 0.35 -21.20
C LYS A 110 -12.74 0.76 -21.16
N ASP A 111 -13.14 1.61 -22.11
CA ASP A 111 -14.54 1.95 -22.32
C ASP A 111 -15.36 0.68 -22.55
N MET A 112 -16.58 0.66 -22.06
CA MET A 112 -17.51 -0.48 -22.15
C MET A 112 -17.07 -1.75 -21.42
N TYR A 113 -15.90 -1.77 -20.77
CA TYR A 113 -15.55 -2.89 -19.92
C TYR A 113 -16.33 -2.80 -18.61
N THR A 114 -17.37 -3.61 -18.51
CA THR A 114 -17.92 -3.98 -17.20
C THR A 114 -16.93 -4.96 -16.59
N ALA A 115 -16.10 -4.49 -15.65
CA ALA A 115 -15.31 -5.40 -14.86
C ALA A 115 -16.31 -6.42 -14.28
N GLU A 116 -16.34 -7.62 -14.82
CA GLU A 116 -16.94 -8.75 -14.14
C GLU A 116 -16.08 -8.91 -12.91
N LEU A 117 -16.48 -8.19 -11.87
CA LEU A 117 -15.88 -8.29 -10.57
C LEU A 117 -16.12 -9.72 -10.13
N TYR A 118 -15.12 -10.55 -10.26
CA TYR A 118 -15.03 -11.82 -9.54
C TYR A 118 -14.28 -11.57 -8.22
N PRO A 119 -14.82 -10.73 -7.29
CA PRO A 119 -14.10 -10.41 -6.06
C PRO A 119 -13.83 -11.66 -5.25
N ASP A 120 -14.64 -12.69 -5.45
CA ASP A 120 -14.49 -13.97 -4.77
C ASP A 120 -13.36 -14.83 -5.36
N ILE A 121 -13.05 -14.69 -6.65
CA ILE A 121 -11.98 -15.46 -7.30
C ILE A 121 -10.61 -15.05 -6.74
N SER A 122 -10.30 -13.74 -6.73
CA SER A 122 -9.02 -13.28 -6.17
C SER A 122 -8.89 -13.61 -4.68
N LYS A 123 -9.98 -13.52 -3.91
CA LYS A 123 -10.00 -13.91 -2.51
C LYS A 123 -9.74 -15.38 -2.30
N LYS A 124 -10.33 -16.26 -3.10
CA LYS A 124 -10.10 -17.72 -3.06
C LYS A 124 -8.63 -18.04 -3.31
N TYR A 125 -8.04 -17.42 -4.35
CA TYR A 125 -6.63 -17.60 -4.66
C TYR A 125 -5.73 -17.12 -3.51
N ILE A 126 -5.97 -15.92 -2.98
CA ILE A 126 -5.17 -15.37 -1.87
C ILE A 126 -5.28 -16.24 -0.60
N LYS A 127 -6.43 -16.86 -0.35
CA LYS A 127 -6.63 -17.78 0.77
C LYS A 127 -6.07 -19.19 0.54
N GLY A 128 -5.52 -19.48 -0.64
CA GLY A 128 -5.06 -20.81 -0.99
C GLY A 128 -6.18 -21.83 -1.28
N GLU A 129 -7.42 -21.35 -1.50
CA GLU A 129 -8.58 -22.18 -1.89
C GLU A 129 -8.61 -22.46 -3.41
N MET A 130 -7.67 -21.90 -4.16
CA MET A 130 -7.51 -22.03 -5.60
C MET A 130 -6.02 -22.04 -5.95
N THR A 131 -5.61 -22.90 -6.89
CA THR A 131 -4.22 -22.94 -7.37
C THR A 131 -3.91 -21.76 -8.29
N LYS A 132 -2.63 -21.54 -8.56
CA LYS A 132 -2.17 -20.50 -9.51
C LYS A 132 -2.69 -20.78 -10.92
N GLU A 133 -2.62 -22.02 -11.37
CA GLU A 133 -3.06 -22.46 -12.69
C GLU A 133 -4.57 -22.26 -12.89
N GLU A 134 -5.36 -22.46 -11.83
CA GLU A 134 -6.80 -22.21 -11.86
C GLU A 134 -7.13 -20.70 -11.86
N PHE A 135 -6.32 -19.90 -11.16
CA PHE A 135 -6.51 -18.46 -11.02
C PHE A 135 -6.12 -17.66 -12.26
N GLU A 136 -4.99 -18.01 -12.90
CA GLU A 136 -4.40 -17.21 -13.99
C GLU A 136 -5.36 -16.89 -15.15
N PRO A 137 -6.19 -17.83 -15.65
CA PRO A 137 -7.15 -17.52 -16.72
C PRO A 137 -8.17 -16.41 -16.34
N TYR A 138 -8.60 -16.39 -15.07
CA TYR A 138 -9.51 -15.34 -14.60
C TYR A 138 -8.79 -13.99 -14.45
N ALA A 139 -7.57 -14.00 -13.94
CA ALA A 139 -6.75 -12.80 -13.81
C ALA A 139 -6.44 -12.20 -15.19
N GLU A 140 -6.10 -13.02 -16.17
CA GLU A 140 -5.86 -12.57 -17.55
C GLU A 140 -7.12 -11.98 -18.18
N LYS A 141 -8.26 -12.66 -18.05
CA LYS A 141 -9.54 -12.16 -18.54
C LYS A 141 -9.89 -10.81 -17.89
N HIS A 142 -9.77 -10.70 -16.58
CA HIS A 142 -10.00 -9.46 -15.85
C HIS A 142 -9.03 -8.36 -16.30
N ASN A 143 -7.73 -8.62 -16.25
CA ASN A 143 -6.69 -7.65 -16.57
C ASN A 143 -6.75 -7.19 -18.05
N SER A 144 -7.29 -8.03 -18.97
CA SER A 144 -7.46 -7.66 -20.38
C SER A 144 -8.42 -6.47 -20.60
N GLY A 145 -9.26 -6.15 -19.61
CA GLY A 145 -10.16 -5.00 -19.60
C GLY A 145 -9.49 -3.67 -19.30
N PHE A 146 -8.16 -3.64 -19.14
CA PHE A 146 -7.42 -2.45 -18.75
C PHE A 146 -6.29 -2.15 -19.75
N ILE A 147 -5.88 -0.89 -19.81
CA ILE A 147 -4.73 -0.38 -20.57
C ILE A 147 -3.71 0.10 -19.55
N GLU A 148 -2.45 -0.27 -19.70
CA GLU A 148 -1.36 0.23 -18.86
C GLU A 148 -1.03 1.68 -19.27
N ASP A 149 -1.16 2.61 -18.34
CA ASP A 149 -0.83 4.02 -18.55
C ASP A 149 0.63 4.31 -18.20
N CYS A 150 1.08 3.78 -17.08
CA CYS A 150 2.47 3.89 -16.67
C CYS A 150 2.90 2.70 -15.81
N TYR A 151 4.22 2.55 -15.69
CA TYR A 151 4.84 1.46 -14.97
C TYR A 151 6.00 1.95 -14.11
N PHE A 152 6.00 1.56 -12.84
CA PHE A 152 7.07 1.83 -11.90
C PHE A 152 7.90 0.56 -11.68
N ALA A 153 9.08 0.52 -12.27
CA ALA A 153 9.99 -0.61 -12.10
C ALA A 153 10.36 -0.84 -10.63
N ASN A 154 10.42 -2.10 -10.22
CA ASN A 154 10.95 -2.46 -8.91
C ASN A 154 12.44 -2.10 -8.85
N LYS A 155 12.73 -1.04 -8.14
CA LYS A 155 14.09 -0.57 -7.89
C LYS A 155 14.26 -0.39 -6.39
N TYR A 156 15.26 -1.06 -5.84
CA TYR A 156 15.59 -0.96 -4.43
C TYR A 156 15.60 0.49 -3.91
N ASN A 157 15.01 0.72 -2.77
CA ASN A 157 14.85 2.03 -2.12
C ASN A 157 14.08 3.08 -2.95
N ARG A 158 13.23 2.65 -3.89
CA ARG A 158 12.33 3.55 -4.61
C ARG A 158 11.01 3.64 -3.87
N LEU A 159 10.60 4.86 -3.54
CA LEU A 159 9.25 5.20 -3.12
C LEU A 159 8.42 5.58 -4.35
N ILE A 160 7.23 5.02 -4.44
CA ILE A 160 6.14 5.49 -5.32
C ILE A 160 4.93 5.80 -4.49
N GLY A 161 4.13 6.76 -4.90
CA GLY A 161 2.86 7.10 -4.27
C GLY A 161 1.84 7.51 -5.31
N PHE A 162 0.58 7.15 -5.08
CA PHE A 162 -0.51 7.41 -6.01
C PHE A 162 -1.85 7.47 -5.28
N ASP A 163 -2.83 8.10 -5.93
CA ASP A 163 -4.22 8.09 -5.49
C ASP A 163 -4.74 6.65 -5.50
N SER A 164 -5.25 6.19 -4.37
CA SER A 164 -5.70 4.80 -4.19
C SER A 164 -6.88 4.40 -5.07
N HIS A 165 -7.58 5.37 -5.67
CA HIS A 165 -8.65 5.10 -6.65
C HIS A 165 -8.11 4.75 -8.05
N LEU A 166 -6.81 4.96 -8.31
CA LEU A 166 -6.20 4.51 -9.55
C LEU A 166 -6.13 2.97 -9.59
N TRP A 167 -6.50 2.41 -10.73
CA TRP A 167 -6.35 0.98 -10.97
C TRP A 167 -4.87 0.62 -11.02
N HIS A 168 -4.48 -0.36 -10.23
CA HIS A 168 -3.08 -0.74 -10.12
C HIS A 168 -2.93 -2.23 -9.83
N ALA A 169 -1.75 -2.77 -10.15
CA ALA A 169 -1.38 -4.14 -9.82
C ALA A 169 0.13 -4.35 -9.84
N ILE A 170 0.58 -5.43 -9.23
CA ILE A 170 1.91 -6.00 -9.46
C ILE A 170 1.93 -6.56 -10.88
N LYS A 171 2.91 -6.16 -11.69
CA LYS A 171 2.95 -6.55 -13.11
C LYS A 171 3.40 -8.00 -13.32
N HIS A 172 4.47 -8.39 -12.64
CA HIS A 172 5.02 -9.76 -12.68
C HIS A 172 5.56 -10.12 -11.31
N SER A 173 5.56 -11.41 -10.98
CA SER A 173 6.42 -11.93 -9.91
C SER A 173 7.86 -11.98 -10.39
N ASP A 174 8.82 -11.71 -9.52
CA ASP A 174 10.22 -12.00 -9.78
C ASP A 174 10.42 -13.52 -9.62
N GLU A 175 10.88 -14.22 -10.66
CA GLU A 175 11.02 -15.67 -10.62
C GLU A 175 12.10 -16.16 -9.64
N LYS A 176 12.93 -15.25 -9.15
CA LYS A 176 14.12 -15.59 -8.33
C LYS A 176 14.03 -15.09 -6.90
N LYS A 177 13.18 -14.12 -6.63
CA LYS A 177 13.17 -13.40 -5.34
C LYS A 177 11.77 -13.03 -4.92
N ASP A 178 11.51 -13.20 -3.64
CA ASP A 178 10.32 -12.66 -3.01
C ASP A 178 10.33 -11.13 -3.07
N ARG A 179 9.17 -10.56 -3.24
CA ARG A 179 8.97 -9.12 -3.30
C ARG A 179 8.73 -8.58 -1.90
N LEU A 180 9.76 -7.99 -1.30
CA LEU A 180 9.67 -7.28 -0.02
C LEU A 180 9.43 -5.79 -0.28
N THR A 181 8.44 -5.20 0.41
CA THR A 181 8.11 -3.77 0.34
C THR A 181 7.67 -3.23 1.68
N ILE A 182 7.69 -1.90 1.86
CA ILE A 182 6.77 -1.22 2.78
C ILE A 182 5.57 -0.79 1.94
N VAL A 183 4.37 -1.15 2.38
CA VAL A 183 3.11 -0.61 1.86
C VAL A 183 2.53 0.35 2.89
N SER A 184 2.12 1.53 2.44
CA SER A 184 1.57 2.56 3.32
C SER A 184 0.26 3.08 2.76
N PHE A 185 -0.70 3.30 3.66
CA PHE A 185 -2.03 3.79 3.35
C PHE A 185 -2.32 5.03 4.17
N ILE A 186 -2.71 6.11 3.51
CA ILE A 186 -3.41 7.21 4.16
C ILE A 186 -4.89 6.94 3.94
N GLU A 187 -5.59 6.55 5.00
CA GLU A 187 -6.98 6.14 4.94
C GLU A 187 -7.91 7.34 4.88
N ASP A 188 -7.54 8.40 5.59
CA ASP A 188 -8.31 9.62 5.62
C ASP A 188 -7.44 10.83 5.97
N MET A 189 -7.85 11.99 5.49
CA MET A 189 -7.34 13.29 5.88
C MET A 189 -8.49 14.10 6.45
N ILE A 190 -8.67 13.99 7.76
CA ILE A 190 -9.81 14.59 8.46
C ILE A 190 -9.53 16.07 8.70
N LYS A 191 -10.34 16.95 8.07
CA LYS A 191 -10.38 18.37 8.38
C LYS A 191 -11.26 18.60 9.60
N ARG A 192 -10.71 19.16 10.69
CA ARG A 192 -11.51 19.55 11.86
C ARG A 192 -12.49 20.65 11.47
N LYS A 193 -13.74 20.55 11.92
CA LYS A 193 -14.73 21.63 11.75
C LYS A 193 -14.26 22.87 12.50
N GLN A 194 -14.41 24.05 11.91
CA GLN A 194 -13.98 25.34 12.49
C GLN A 194 -14.45 25.59 13.95
N LYS A 195 -15.60 25.03 14.34
CA LYS A 195 -16.12 25.12 15.72
C LYS A 195 -15.25 24.42 16.76
N GLU A 196 -14.60 23.26 16.40
CA GLU A 196 -13.69 22.53 17.31
C GLU A 196 -12.35 23.25 17.45
N MET A 197 -11.88 23.90 16.38
CA MET A 197 -10.66 24.72 16.40
C MET A 197 -10.79 25.95 17.35
N ALA A 198 -11.95 26.62 17.36
CA ALA A 198 -12.20 27.74 18.24
C ALA A 198 -12.18 27.36 19.74
N ILE A 199 -12.59 26.14 20.08
CA ILE A 199 -12.54 25.61 21.46
C ILE A 199 -11.10 25.29 21.89
N ILE A 200 -10.28 24.73 21.00
CA ILE A 200 -8.87 24.39 21.29
C ILE A 200 -8.06 25.67 21.49
N THR A 201 -8.22 26.68 20.64
CA THR A 201 -7.54 27.98 20.77
C THR A 201 -7.84 28.65 22.09
N LYS A 202 -9.09 28.62 22.56
CA LYS A 202 -9.47 29.15 23.87
C LYS A 202 -8.89 28.38 25.06
N GLN A 203 -8.72 27.07 24.94
CA GLN A 203 -8.10 26.26 25.99
C GLN A 203 -6.58 26.44 26.08
N ASP A 204 -5.91 26.67 24.95
CA ASP A 204 -4.49 26.99 24.91
C ASP A 204 -4.19 28.36 25.47
N GLU A 205 -5.05 29.37 25.24
CA GLU A 205 -4.95 30.73 25.83
C GLU A 205 -5.16 30.71 27.34
N THR A 206 -6.06 29.84 27.85
CA THR A 206 -6.33 29.74 29.29
C THR A 206 -5.23 29.00 30.06
N ARG A 207 -4.37 28.21 29.37
CA ARG A 207 -3.20 27.55 29.97
C ARG A 207 -1.94 28.39 29.94
N ALA A 208 -1.92 29.46 29.18
CA ALA A 208 -0.79 30.40 29.06
C ALA A 208 -0.89 31.62 29.99
N MET A 209 -1.95 31.75 30.80
CA MET A 209 -2.12 32.67 31.90
C MET A 209 -1.89 31.93 33.23
#